data_7c986ab96588ce7368dd60f6f08359ef
#
_entry.id   7c986ab96588ce7368dd60f6f08359ef
#
_cell.length_a   1.000
_cell.length_b   1.000
_cell.length_c   1.000
_cell.angle_alpha   90.00
_cell.angle_beta   90.00
_cell.angle_gamma   90.00
#
_symmetry.space_group_name_H-M   'P 1'
#
loop_
_entity.id
_entity.type
_entity.pdbx_description
1 polymer ?
#
loop_
_entity_poly.entity_id
_entity_poly.type
_entity_poly.pdbx_seq_one_letter_code
_entity_poly.pdbx_strand_id
1 'polypeptide(L)'
;HRKRKILPVLLGTVGVLALAGLIVVFGFRVRSVEVEGNEYYSDNSIISWINNDDLAVNSLYILIRYNLTSPEMPTAVERMEISLKNPWTVHVQVREKQMVGYVDYDDSYLYFDHEGTALVRRKKIVEGVPHVEGLAFDASGVVLGETLPVDDESIFEKITEVSRGLEKYKLAPDRLSCADGEIILTFGRIQILLGNDNYDERLAQTDPILEKLDENYPDTSGTLHLENFDGTSENIPFVPDNNE
;
A
#
# COMPACT_ATOMS: atom_id res chain seq x y z
N HIS A 1 -26.10 -14.91 63.54
CA HIS A 1 -26.86 -13.86 62.81
C HIS A 1 -26.14 -13.34 61.50
N ARG A 2 -24.84 -13.57 61.32
CA ARG A 2 -24.05 -13.07 60.14
C ARG A 2 -24.31 -13.85 58.83
N LYS A 3 -24.59 -15.17 58.92
CA LYS A 3 -24.81 -16.04 57.76
C LYS A 3 -26.14 -15.78 57.00
N ARG A 4 -27.15 -15.20 57.62
CA ARG A 4 -28.46 -14.92 57.02
C ARG A 4 -28.50 -13.74 56.06
N LYS A 5 -27.50 -12.81 56.12
CA LYS A 5 -27.43 -11.65 55.24
C LYS A 5 -26.56 -11.87 53.99
N ILE A 6 -25.74 -12.92 53.97
CA ILE A 6 -24.84 -13.23 52.85
C ILE A 6 -25.60 -13.77 51.63
N LEU A 7 -26.59 -14.62 51.82
CA LEU A 7 -27.35 -15.24 50.77
C LEU A 7 -28.14 -14.23 49.90
N PRO A 8 -28.90 -13.26 50.46
CA PRO A 8 -29.58 -12.27 49.62
C PRO A 8 -28.62 -11.31 48.91
N VAL A 9 -27.48 -10.98 49.51
CA VAL A 9 -26.42 -10.19 48.84
C VAL A 9 -25.82 -10.97 47.68
N LEU A 10 -25.52 -12.26 47.88
CA LEU A 10 -24.96 -13.11 46.84
C LEU A 10 -25.96 -13.27 45.64
N LEU A 11 -27.24 -13.50 45.94
CA LEU A 11 -28.29 -13.58 44.92
C LEU A 11 -28.45 -12.26 44.17
N GLY A 12 -28.38 -11.13 44.88
CA GLY A 12 -28.43 -9.79 44.29
C GLY A 12 -27.25 -9.54 43.35
N THR A 13 -26.03 -9.89 43.78
CA THR A 13 -24.82 -9.75 42.89
C THR A 13 -24.89 -10.64 41.67
N VAL A 14 -25.32 -11.90 41.82
CA VAL A 14 -25.51 -12.81 40.67
C VAL A 14 -26.57 -12.26 39.71
N GLY A 15 -27.68 -11.71 40.23
CA GLY A 15 -28.71 -11.09 39.41
C GLY A 15 -28.21 -9.89 38.60
N VAL A 16 -27.41 -9.02 39.23
CA VAL A 16 -26.79 -7.87 38.55
C VAL A 16 -25.81 -8.31 37.51
N LEU A 17 -24.95 -9.30 37.78
CA LEU A 17 -24.00 -9.84 36.81
C LEU A 17 -24.70 -10.51 35.64
N ALA A 18 -25.77 -11.25 35.87
CA ALA A 18 -26.57 -11.87 34.80
C ALA A 18 -27.22 -10.80 33.92
N LEU A 19 -27.78 -9.74 34.52
CA LEU A 19 -28.35 -8.62 33.75
C LEU A 19 -27.29 -7.88 32.94
N ALA A 20 -26.12 -7.61 33.52
CA ALA A 20 -24.98 -7.02 32.80
C ALA A 20 -24.55 -7.89 31.64
N GLY A 21 -24.45 -9.21 31.82
CA GLY A 21 -24.16 -10.17 30.75
C GLY A 21 -25.18 -10.12 29.60
N LEU A 22 -26.48 -10.06 29.92
CA LEU A 22 -27.53 -9.92 28.91
C LEU A 22 -27.42 -8.59 28.16
N ILE A 23 -27.11 -7.48 28.84
CA ILE A 23 -26.89 -6.18 28.18
C ILE A 23 -25.70 -6.26 27.23
N VAL A 24 -24.61 -6.89 27.61
CA VAL A 24 -23.43 -7.05 26.74
C VAL A 24 -23.77 -7.91 25.51
N VAL A 25 -24.45 -9.02 25.70
CA VAL A 25 -24.76 -9.95 24.58
C VAL A 25 -25.77 -9.36 23.60
N PHE A 26 -26.84 -8.72 24.09
CA PHE A 26 -27.91 -8.22 23.23
C PHE A 26 -27.77 -6.75 22.88
N GLY A 27 -27.24 -5.93 23.76
CA GLY A 27 -27.07 -4.49 23.57
C GLY A 27 -25.93 -4.14 22.63
N PHE A 28 -24.88 -4.97 22.60
CA PHE A 28 -23.69 -4.77 21.75
C PHE A 28 -23.66 -5.66 20.50
N ARG A 29 -24.84 -6.13 20.05
CA ARG A 29 -24.91 -6.90 18.82
C ARG A 29 -24.69 -5.99 17.63
N VAL A 30 -23.68 -6.33 16.79
CA VAL A 30 -23.33 -5.59 15.55
C VAL A 30 -24.52 -5.56 14.58
N ARG A 31 -24.87 -4.37 14.12
CA ARG A 31 -25.86 -4.13 13.06
C ARG A 31 -25.26 -3.44 11.85
N SER A 32 -24.21 -2.64 12.05
CA SER A 32 -23.54 -1.90 11.00
C SER A 32 -22.05 -1.86 11.28
N VAL A 33 -21.26 -1.94 10.22
CA VAL A 33 -19.81 -1.68 10.22
C VAL A 33 -19.57 -0.61 9.18
N GLU A 34 -18.93 0.48 9.58
CA GLU A 34 -18.55 1.59 8.72
C GLU A 34 -17.03 1.58 8.57
N VAL A 35 -16.55 1.56 7.33
CA VAL A 35 -15.12 1.49 7.00
C VAL A 35 -14.71 2.81 6.37
N GLU A 36 -13.58 3.37 6.81
CA GLU A 36 -13.00 4.59 6.28
C GLU A 36 -11.48 4.43 6.12
N GLY A 37 -10.88 5.14 5.15
CA GLY A 37 -9.45 5.20 4.92
C GLY A 37 -8.87 4.02 4.12
N ASN A 38 -9.73 3.12 3.63
CA ASN A 38 -9.33 2.09 2.68
C ASN A 38 -9.27 2.67 1.26
N GLU A 39 -8.20 2.35 0.55
CA GLU A 39 -7.96 2.78 -0.83
C GLU A 39 -7.96 1.57 -1.77
N TYR A 40 -7.25 0.52 -1.38
CA TYR A 40 -7.04 -0.67 -2.20
C TYR A 40 -8.03 -1.80 -1.86
N TYR A 41 -8.38 -1.99 -0.60
CA TYR A 41 -9.40 -2.95 -0.20
C TYR A 41 -10.80 -2.34 -0.27
N SER A 42 -11.78 -3.11 -0.71
CA SER A 42 -13.19 -2.71 -0.59
C SER A 42 -13.66 -2.80 0.86
N ASP A 43 -14.66 -1.99 1.23
CA ASP A 43 -15.32 -2.06 2.54
C ASP A 43 -15.75 -3.51 2.86
N ASN A 44 -16.34 -4.20 1.88
CA ASN A 44 -16.78 -5.58 2.04
C ASN A 44 -15.63 -6.54 2.34
N SER A 45 -14.44 -6.31 1.79
CA SER A 45 -13.26 -7.13 2.09
C SER A 45 -12.81 -6.94 3.53
N ILE A 46 -12.76 -5.69 4.02
CA ILE A 46 -12.42 -5.36 5.40
C ILE A 46 -13.48 -5.90 6.38
N ILE A 47 -14.78 -5.71 6.07
CA ILE A 47 -15.88 -6.23 6.87
C ILE A 47 -15.82 -7.76 6.95
N SER A 48 -15.57 -8.43 5.84
CA SER A 48 -15.44 -9.89 5.82
C SER A 48 -14.26 -10.38 6.66
N TRP A 49 -13.15 -9.65 6.64
CA TRP A 49 -11.99 -9.95 7.48
C TRP A 49 -12.30 -9.84 8.97
N ILE A 50 -12.97 -8.77 9.39
CA ILE A 50 -13.38 -8.56 10.79
C ILE A 50 -14.38 -9.63 11.23
N ASN A 51 -15.32 -9.99 10.36
CA ASN A 51 -16.38 -10.97 10.64
C ASN A 51 -15.93 -12.43 10.51
N ASN A 52 -14.67 -12.71 10.23
CA ASN A 52 -14.09 -14.04 10.14
C ASN A 52 -13.92 -14.73 11.51
N ASP A 53 -14.69 -14.33 12.52
CA ASP A 53 -14.70 -14.85 13.87
C ASP A 53 -16.14 -14.93 14.37
N ASP A 54 -16.53 -16.08 14.91
CA ASP A 54 -17.88 -16.33 15.42
C ASP A 54 -18.33 -15.34 16.51
N LEU A 55 -17.39 -14.76 17.27
CA LEU A 55 -17.66 -13.76 18.29
C LEU A 55 -17.76 -12.32 17.74
N ALA A 56 -17.41 -12.09 16.48
CA ALA A 56 -17.49 -10.79 15.83
C ALA A 56 -18.93 -10.27 15.61
N VAL A 57 -19.93 -11.03 16.04
CA VAL A 57 -21.33 -10.58 16.16
C VAL A 57 -21.53 -9.56 17.28
N ASN A 58 -20.53 -9.37 18.17
CA ASN A 58 -20.56 -8.45 19.30
C ASN A 58 -19.54 -7.32 19.13
N SER A 59 -20.01 -6.06 19.09
CA SER A 59 -19.17 -4.90 18.83
C SER A 59 -18.15 -4.63 19.96
N LEU A 60 -18.48 -4.95 21.21
CA LEU A 60 -17.54 -4.82 22.31
C LEU A 60 -16.40 -5.84 22.20
N TYR A 61 -16.70 -7.06 21.74
CA TYR A 61 -15.67 -8.06 21.46
C TYR A 61 -14.72 -7.58 20.35
N ILE A 62 -15.25 -7.07 19.24
CA ILE A 62 -14.43 -6.52 18.14
C ILE A 62 -13.54 -5.39 18.67
N LEU A 63 -14.11 -4.43 19.44
CA LEU A 63 -13.36 -3.33 20.02
C LEU A 63 -12.19 -3.81 20.88
N ILE A 64 -12.44 -4.77 21.77
CA ILE A 64 -11.41 -5.33 22.68
C ILE A 64 -10.35 -6.08 21.88
N ARG A 65 -10.76 -6.93 20.95
CA ARG A 65 -9.85 -7.75 20.13
C ARG A 65 -8.86 -6.88 19.37
N TYR A 66 -9.34 -5.88 18.63
CA TYR A 66 -8.48 -5.07 17.77
C TYR A 66 -7.67 -4.00 18.51
N ASN A 67 -8.10 -3.53 19.66
CA ASN A 67 -7.38 -2.52 20.44
C ASN A 67 -6.47 -3.08 21.54
N LEU A 68 -6.71 -4.30 22.02
CA LEU A 68 -5.93 -4.90 23.13
C LEU A 68 -5.11 -6.12 22.70
N THR A 69 -5.49 -6.78 21.58
CA THR A 69 -4.72 -7.93 21.08
C THR A 69 -4.33 -7.65 19.65
N SER A 70 -3.16 -7.67 19.22
CA SER A 70 -2.73 -7.41 17.83
C SER A 70 -3.13 -8.58 16.91
N PRO A 71 -4.37 -8.65 16.39
CA PRO A 71 -4.78 -9.73 15.51
C PRO A 71 -4.03 -9.63 14.18
N GLU A 72 -3.93 -10.75 13.47
CA GLU A 72 -3.44 -10.73 12.09
C GLU A 72 -4.27 -9.76 11.24
N MET A 73 -3.62 -9.05 10.33
CA MET A 73 -4.25 -8.12 9.40
C MET A 73 -4.00 -8.56 7.95
N PRO A 74 -4.83 -8.12 6.99
CA PRO A 74 -4.51 -8.29 5.57
C PRO A 74 -3.13 -7.71 5.25
N THR A 75 -2.38 -8.34 4.35
CA THR A 75 -0.97 -8.01 4.08
C THR A 75 -0.72 -6.56 3.66
N ALA A 76 -1.66 -5.94 2.94
CA ALA A 76 -1.57 -4.53 2.54
C ALA A 76 -2.17 -3.56 3.57
N VAL A 77 -2.59 -4.02 4.75
CA VAL A 77 -3.08 -3.17 5.83
C VAL A 77 -1.96 -2.93 6.83
N GLU A 78 -1.61 -1.67 7.03
CA GLU A 78 -0.63 -1.24 8.03
C GLU A 78 -1.25 -1.22 9.42
N ARG A 79 -2.49 -0.68 9.52
CA ARG A 79 -3.18 -0.50 10.80
C ARG A 79 -4.69 -0.47 10.63
N MET A 80 -5.41 -1.04 11.59
CA MET A 80 -6.85 -0.86 11.79
C MET A 80 -7.10 -0.32 13.18
N GLU A 81 -7.84 0.78 13.26
CA GLU A 81 -8.33 1.33 14.52
C GLU A 81 -9.82 1.11 14.62
N ILE A 82 -10.26 0.46 15.67
CA ILE A 82 -11.67 0.16 15.91
C ILE A 82 -12.21 1.09 16.98
N SER A 83 -13.34 1.71 16.69
CA SER A 83 -14.14 2.49 17.63
C SER A 83 -15.62 2.16 17.50
N LEU A 84 -16.45 2.60 18.44
CA LEU A 84 -17.89 2.42 18.39
C LEU A 84 -18.57 3.79 18.26
N LYS A 85 -19.32 4.03 17.18
CA LYS A 85 -20.21 5.20 17.06
C LYS A 85 -21.39 5.10 18.04
N ASN A 86 -21.85 3.88 18.27
CA ASN A 86 -22.86 3.48 19.26
C ASN A 86 -22.69 1.99 19.55
N PRO A 87 -23.41 1.39 20.53
CA PRO A 87 -23.20 0.00 20.93
C PRO A 87 -23.33 -1.05 19.80
N TRP A 88 -24.01 -0.75 18.71
CA TRP A 88 -24.26 -1.67 17.59
C TRP A 88 -23.64 -1.25 16.27
N THR A 89 -22.92 -0.12 16.23
CA THR A 89 -22.21 0.36 15.03
C THR A 89 -20.72 0.41 15.29
N VAL A 90 -19.98 -0.44 14.60
CA VAL A 90 -18.51 -0.48 14.60
C VAL A 90 -18.00 0.50 13.55
N HIS A 91 -17.09 1.37 13.95
CA HIS A 91 -16.35 2.23 13.02
C HIS A 91 -14.91 1.73 12.92
N VAL A 92 -14.47 1.51 11.68
CA VAL A 92 -13.16 0.95 11.33
C VAL A 92 -12.39 1.98 10.54
N GLN A 93 -11.35 2.54 11.13
CA GLN A 93 -10.40 3.38 10.42
C GLN A 93 -9.25 2.50 9.94
N VAL A 94 -9.11 2.36 8.62
CA VAL A 94 -8.04 1.57 7.99
C VAL A 94 -6.93 2.50 7.53
N ARG A 95 -5.69 2.06 7.69
CA ARG A 95 -4.52 2.62 7.03
C ARG A 95 -3.86 1.50 6.24
N GLU A 96 -3.78 1.67 4.94
CA GLU A 96 -3.15 0.72 4.04
C GLU A 96 -1.68 1.09 3.83
N LYS A 97 -0.85 0.08 3.53
CA LYS A 97 0.55 0.26 3.17
C LYS A 97 0.64 0.90 1.79
N GLN A 98 1.56 1.83 1.63
CA GLN A 98 1.80 2.47 0.35
C GLN A 98 2.40 1.48 -0.65
N MET A 99 1.77 1.35 -1.82
CA MET A 99 2.29 0.60 -2.94
C MET A 99 3.28 1.48 -3.70
N VAL A 100 4.52 1.03 -3.87
CA VAL A 100 5.57 1.80 -4.58
C VAL A 100 5.79 1.33 -6.01
N GLY A 101 5.29 0.14 -6.34
CA GLY A 101 5.35 -0.43 -7.68
C GLY A 101 4.56 -1.73 -7.79
N TYR A 102 4.41 -2.18 -9.03
CA TYR A 102 3.89 -3.51 -9.32
C TYR A 102 4.67 -4.18 -10.44
N VAL A 103 4.69 -5.50 -10.42
CA VAL A 103 5.28 -6.36 -11.46
C VAL A 103 4.22 -7.27 -12.05
N ASP A 104 4.47 -7.73 -13.27
CA ASP A 104 3.68 -8.80 -13.87
C ASP A 104 3.92 -10.11 -13.12
N TYR A 105 2.84 -10.80 -12.75
CA TYR A 105 2.91 -12.06 -12.02
C TYR A 105 1.76 -12.99 -12.43
N ASP A 106 2.07 -14.03 -13.16
CA ASP A 106 1.08 -14.89 -13.83
C ASP A 106 0.06 -14.04 -14.65
N ASP A 107 -1.23 -14.31 -14.51
CA ASP A 107 -2.32 -13.54 -15.15
C ASP A 107 -2.78 -12.33 -14.28
N SER A 108 -1.89 -11.74 -13.50
CA SER A 108 -2.20 -10.67 -12.53
C SER A 108 -1.00 -9.74 -12.31
N TYR A 109 -1.23 -8.68 -11.56
CA TYR A 109 -0.23 -7.72 -11.12
C TYR A 109 0.03 -7.90 -9.64
N LEU A 110 1.31 -8.04 -9.25
CA LEU A 110 1.76 -8.17 -7.87
C LEU A 110 2.31 -6.84 -7.40
N TYR A 111 1.66 -6.26 -6.40
CA TYR A 111 2.03 -4.98 -5.80
C TYR A 111 2.93 -5.19 -4.60
N PHE A 112 3.89 -4.29 -4.41
CA PHE A 112 4.85 -4.33 -3.31
C PHE A 112 5.04 -2.95 -2.67
N ASP A 113 5.49 -2.94 -1.41
CA ASP A 113 5.81 -1.73 -0.66
C ASP A 113 7.29 -1.33 -0.78
N HIS A 114 7.67 -0.29 -0.03
CA HIS A 114 9.03 0.27 -0.01
C HIS A 114 10.12 -0.69 0.50
N GLU A 115 9.74 -1.78 1.18
CA GLU A 115 10.64 -2.85 1.63
C GLU A 115 10.67 -4.01 0.61
N GLY A 116 9.95 -3.89 -0.49
CA GLY A 116 9.76 -4.96 -1.46
C GLY A 116 8.80 -6.05 -1.00
N THR A 117 8.04 -5.81 0.08
CA THR A 117 7.07 -6.80 0.58
C THR A 117 5.92 -6.95 -0.38
N ALA A 118 5.64 -8.18 -0.82
CA ALA A 118 4.51 -8.51 -1.67
C ALA A 118 3.19 -8.29 -0.91
N LEU A 119 2.42 -7.28 -1.30
CA LEU A 119 1.22 -6.85 -0.58
C LEU A 119 -0.04 -7.55 -1.06
N VAL A 120 -0.31 -7.49 -2.36
CA VAL A 120 -1.57 -7.97 -2.94
C VAL A 120 -1.42 -8.29 -4.42
N ARG A 121 -2.20 -9.27 -4.89
CA ARG A 121 -2.32 -9.59 -6.32
C ARG A 121 -3.64 -9.04 -6.86
N ARG A 122 -3.60 -8.37 -8.02
CA ARG A 122 -4.78 -7.80 -8.66
C ARG A 122 -4.79 -8.06 -10.16
N LYS A 123 -6.00 -8.24 -10.70
CA LYS A 123 -6.21 -8.36 -12.15
C LYS A 123 -6.33 -7.02 -12.86
N LYS A 124 -6.57 -5.95 -12.11
CA LYS A 124 -6.68 -4.59 -12.63
C LYS A 124 -5.57 -3.73 -12.05
N ILE A 125 -5.03 -2.87 -12.89
CA ILE A 125 -4.01 -1.89 -12.50
C ILE A 125 -4.63 -0.89 -11.53
N VAL A 126 -3.85 -0.51 -10.52
CA VAL A 126 -4.13 0.59 -9.59
C VAL A 126 -3.49 1.85 -10.19
N GLU A 127 -4.30 2.86 -10.42
CA GLU A 127 -3.84 4.13 -10.98
C GLU A 127 -2.84 4.81 -10.04
N GLY A 128 -1.80 5.41 -10.60
CA GLY A 128 -0.76 6.12 -9.84
C GLY A 128 0.35 5.24 -9.27
N VAL A 129 0.25 3.91 -9.38
CA VAL A 129 1.34 3.01 -9.01
C VAL A 129 2.14 2.65 -10.26
N PRO A 130 3.48 2.86 -10.31
CA PRO A 130 4.26 2.60 -11.50
C PRO A 130 4.42 1.10 -11.79
N HIS A 131 4.40 0.74 -13.09
CA HIS A 131 4.77 -0.59 -13.56
C HIS A 131 6.30 -0.73 -13.52
N VAL A 132 6.80 -1.72 -12.82
CA VAL A 132 8.23 -2.01 -12.68
C VAL A 132 8.59 -3.21 -13.56
N GLU A 133 9.32 -2.95 -14.63
CA GLU A 133 9.83 -3.97 -15.56
C GLU A 133 11.31 -4.28 -15.28
N GLY A 134 11.73 -5.49 -15.66
CA GLY A 134 13.14 -5.90 -15.54
C GLY A 134 13.59 -6.23 -14.10
N LEU A 135 12.69 -6.18 -13.13
CA LEU A 135 12.98 -6.65 -11.79
C LEU A 135 13.04 -8.18 -11.81
N ALA A 136 14.26 -8.72 -11.71
CA ALA A 136 14.49 -10.16 -11.67
C ALA A 136 14.19 -10.71 -10.26
N PHE A 137 13.17 -11.57 -10.15
CA PHE A 137 12.82 -12.25 -8.91
C PHE A 137 12.38 -13.70 -9.18
N ASP A 138 12.54 -14.57 -8.20
CA ASP A 138 12.05 -15.95 -8.29
C ASP A 138 10.53 -15.99 -8.07
N ALA A 139 9.76 -16.09 -9.15
CA ALA A 139 8.30 -16.14 -9.10
C ALA A 139 7.76 -17.32 -8.26
N SER A 140 8.50 -18.41 -8.17
CA SER A 140 8.10 -19.61 -7.39
C SER A 140 8.22 -19.41 -5.88
N GLY A 141 9.07 -18.47 -5.46
CA GLY A 141 9.33 -18.12 -4.06
C GLY A 141 8.45 -17.00 -3.52
N VAL A 142 7.53 -16.44 -4.31
CA VAL A 142 6.70 -15.31 -3.88
C VAL A 142 5.66 -15.74 -2.84
N VAL A 143 5.71 -15.09 -1.67
CA VAL A 143 4.72 -15.24 -0.58
C VAL A 143 4.18 -13.86 -0.22
N LEU A 144 2.85 -13.70 -0.19
CA LEU A 144 2.23 -12.45 0.25
C LEU A 144 2.57 -12.16 1.71
N GLY A 145 3.03 -10.95 2.00
CA GLY A 145 3.50 -10.52 3.32
C GLY A 145 5.01 -10.72 3.54
N GLU A 146 5.72 -11.29 2.57
CA GLU A 146 7.18 -11.44 2.59
C GLU A 146 7.81 -10.61 1.47
N THR A 147 9.09 -10.27 1.62
CA THR A 147 9.86 -9.54 0.60
C THR A 147 10.00 -10.38 -0.67
N LEU A 148 9.86 -9.76 -1.82
CA LEU A 148 10.08 -10.41 -3.11
C LEU A 148 11.49 -11.01 -3.17
N PRO A 149 11.64 -12.26 -3.60
CA PRO A 149 12.93 -12.92 -3.66
C PRO A 149 13.76 -12.39 -4.85
N VAL A 150 14.49 -11.32 -4.62
CA VAL A 150 15.44 -10.69 -5.57
C VAL A 150 16.87 -10.96 -5.12
N ASP A 151 17.83 -10.86 -6.04
CA ASP A 151 19.26 -11.03 -5.74
C ASP A 151 19.84 -9.85 -4.94
N ASP A 152 19.34 -8.62 -5.20
CA ASP A 152 19.78 -7.39 -4.54
C ASP A 152 18.58 -6.57 -4.06
N GLU A 153 18.31 -6.60 -2.76
CA GLU A 153 17.20 -5.87 -2.14
C GLU A 153 17.38 -4.33 -2.18
N SER A 154 18.59 -3.83 -2.44
CA SER A 154 18.83 -2.37 -2.54
C SER A 154 18.05 -1.72 -3.69
N ILE A 155 17.59 -2.50 -4.65
CA ILE A 155 16.73 -2.03 -5.75
C ILE A 155 15.42 -1.42 -5.25
N PHE A 156 14.87 -1.91 -4.13
CA PHE A 156 13.62 -1.39 -3.57
C PHE A 156 13.77 0.01 -2.99
N GLU A 157 14.95 0.35 -2.43
CA GLU A 157 15.24 1.73 -2.00
C GLU A 157 15.22 2.68 -3.18
N LYS A 158 15.87 2.30 -4.30
CA LYS A 158 15.91 3.09 -5.54
C LYS A 158 14.51 3.29 -6.13
N ILE A 159 13.72 2.20 -6.25
CA ILE A 159 12.33 2.27 -6.74
C ILE A 159 11.50 3.20 -5.84
N THR A 160 11.68 3.11 -4.53
CA THR A 160 10.96 3.95 -3.55
C THR A 160 11.32 5.42 -3.70
N GLU A 161 12.60 5.77 -3.83
CA GLU A 161 13.03 7.15 -4.05
C GLU A 161 12.46 7.71 -5.35
N VAL A 162 12.54 6.94 -6.43
CA VAL A 162 11.96 7.33 -7.73
C VAL A 162 10.45 7.50 -7.62
N SER A 163 9.73 6.55 -7.02
CA SER A 163 8.26 6.63 -6.87
C SER A 163 7.83 7.87 -6.07
N ARG A 164 8.54 8.21 -5.00
CA ARG A 164 8.30 9.46 -4.25
C ARG A 164 8.56 10.71 -5.10
N GLY A 165 9.61 10.70 -5.90
CA GLY A 165 9.92 11.79 -6.82
C GLY A 165 8.86 11.93 -7.92
N LEU A 166 8.39 10.83 -8.49
CA LEU A 166 7.31 10.83 -9.47
C LEU A 166 6.03 11.47 -8.89
N GLU A 167 5.66 11.10 -7.67
CA GLU A 167 4.51 11.71 -6.97
C GLU A 167 4.73 13.21 -6.70
N LYS A 168 5.91 13.58 -6.16
CA LYS A 168 6.28 14.96 -5.82
C LYS A 168 6.21 15.89 -7.03
N TYR A 169 6.74 15.45 -8.17
CA TYR A 169 6.79 16.23 -9.41
C TYR A 169 5.61 15.97 -10.34
N LYS A 170 4.65 15.14 -9.93
CA LYS A 170 3.45 14.75 -10.69
C LYS A 170 3.79 14.16 -12.05
N LEU A 171 4.85 13.39 -12.11
CA LEU A 171 5.31 12.68 -13.30
C LEU A 171 4.61 11.33 -13.39
N ALA A 172 4.13 10.95 -14.57
CA ALA A 172 3.46 9.69 -14.83
C ALA A 172 4.14 8.99 -16.03
N PRO A 173 5.27 8.29 -15.81
CA PRO A 173 5.88 7.51 -16.86
C PRO A 173 4.98 6.33 -17.25
N ASP A 174 5.02 5.94 -18.52
CA ASP A 174 4.35 4.73 -18.99
C ASP A 174 4.98 3.48 -18.37
N ARG A 175 6.30 3.55 -18.06
CA ARG A 175 7.10 2.42 -17.61
C ARG A 175 8.29 2.88 -16.75
N LEU A 176 8.59 2.09 -15.72
CA LEU A 176 9.81 2.15 -14.94
C LEU A 176 10.55 0.82 -15.18
N SER A 177 11.75 0.87 -15.71
CA SER A 177 12.57 -0.34 -15.93
C SER A 177 13.77 -0.34 -14.99
N CYS A 178 14.07 -1.52 -14.45
CA CYS A 178 15.25 -1.78 -13.64
C CYS A 178 16.19 -2.68 -14.44
N ALA A 179 17.20 -2.11 -15.09
CA ALA A 179 18.19 -2.85 -15.85
C ALA A 179 19.58 -2.64 -15.25
N ASP A 180 20.26 -3.73 -14.94
CA ASP A 180 21.62 -3.72 -14.36
C ASP A 180 21.76 -2.81 -13.11
N GLY A 181 20.67 -2.69 -12.33
CA GLY A 181 20.59 -1.86 -11.14
C GLY A 181 20.39 -0.36 -11.42
N GLU A 182 20.22 0.04 -12.68
CA GLU A 182 19.89 1.41 -13.09
C GLU A 182 18.38 1.57 -13.30
N ILE A 183 17.88 2.78 -13.03
CA ILE A 183 16.48 3.11 -13.26
C ILE A 183 16.32 3.88 -14.58
N ILE A 184 15.42 3.36 -15.41
CA ILE A 184 15.06 3.96 -16.69
C ILE A 184 13.57 4.25 -16.68
N LEU A 185 13.18 5.48 -16.97
CA LEU A 185 11.78 5.87 -17.16
C LEU A 185 11.45 5.98 -18.63
N THR A 186 10.24 5.60 -19.01
CA THR A 186 9.72 5.77 -20.37
C THR A 186 8.50 6.69 -20.36
N PHE A 187 8.55 7.74 -21.15
CA PHE A 187 7.45 8.68 -21.40
C PHE A 187 7.16 8.71 -22.90
N GLY A 188 6.14 7.96 -23.33
CA GLY A 188 5.81 7.82 -24.75
C GLY A 188 7.00 7.29 -25.56
N ARG A 189 7.61 8.15 -26.35
CA ARG A 189 8.74 7.86 -27.23
C ARG A 189 10.12 8.17 -26.61
N ILE A 190 10.16 8.76 -25.42
CA ILE A 190 11.40 9.19 -24.77
C ILE A 190 11.74 8.22 -23.64
N GLN A 191 12.95 7.67 -23.69
CA GLN A 191 13.55 6.97 -22.55
C GLN A 191 14.43 7.93 -21.78
N ILE A 192 14.40 7.87 -20.45
CA ILE A 192 15.19 8.69 -19.57
C ILE A 192 16.04 7.79 -18.68
N LEU A 193 17.35 7.87 -18.86
CA LEU A 193 18.30 7.18 -18.00
C LEU A 193 18.48 8.01 -16.73
N LEU A 194 17.98 7.51 -15.59
CA LEU A 194 18.13 8.20 -14.30
C LEU A 194 19.43 7.82 -13.57
N GLY A 195 20.08 6.71 -13.97
CA GLY A 195 21.26 6.20 -13.27
C GLY A 195 20.94 5.61 -11.89
N ASN A 196 21.87 5.80 -10.93
CA ASN A 196 21.87 5.09 -9.65
C ASN A 196 21.67 5.98 -8.42
N ASP A 197 21.65 7.31 -8.56
CA ASP A 197 21.63 8.28 -7.48
C ASP A 197 20.97 9.60 -7.89
N ASN A 198 20.86 10.56 -6.95
CA ASN A 198 20.39 11.93 -7.20
C ASN A 198 19.02 12.01 -7.91
N TYR A 199 18.14 11.05 -7.65
CA TYR A 199 16.85 10.93 -8.34
C TYR A 199 15.98 12.18 -8.20
N ASP A 200 15.96 12.83 -7.02
CA ASP A 200 15.13 14.01 -6.78
C ASP A 200 15.52 15.18 -7.70
N GLU A 201 16.81 15.45 -7.86
CA GLU A 201 17.33 16.52 -8.73
C GLU A 201 17.05 16.23 -10.20
N ARG A 202 17.23 14.97 -10.63
CA ARG A 202 17.00 14.53 -12.02
C ARG A 202 15.53 14.54 -12.38
N LEU A 203 14.66 14.06 -11.50
CA LEU A 203 13.21 14.09 -11.71
C LEU A 203 12.67 15.52 -11.75
N ALA A 204 13.23 16.45 -10.98
CA ALA A 204 12.85 17.86 -11.04
C ALA A 204 13.09 18.50 -12.43
N GLN A 205 14.05 17.98 -13.20
CA GLN A 205 14.36 18.48 -14.55
C GLN A 205 13.54 17.79 -15.65
N THR A 206 12.91 16.67 -15.35
CA THR A 206 12.27 15.81 -16.36
C THR A 206 11.18 16.53 -17.13
N ASP A 207 10.22 17.13 -16.46
CA ASP A 207 9.05 17.78 -17.10
C ASP A 207 9.47 18.98 -17.98
N PRO A 208 10.28 19.96 -17.51
CA PRO A 208 10.75 21.05 -18.34
C PRO A 208 11.56 20.61 -19.58
N ILE A 209 12.26 19.47 -19.48
CA ILE A 209 13.05 18.96 -20.61
C ILE A 209 12.13 18.25 -21.62
N LEU A 210 11.17 17.45 -21.14
CA LEU A 210 10.19 16.80 -22.02
C LEU A 210 9.38 17.82 -22.82
N GLU A 211 8.94 18.91 -22.19
CA GLU A 211 8.28 20.02 -22.88
C GLU A 211 9.15 20.62 -24.01
N LYS A 212 10.42 20.89 -23.73
CA LYS A 212 11.37 21.42 -24.73
C LYS A 212 11.65 20.42 -25.83
N LEU A 213 11.70 19.11 -25.53
CA LEU A 213 11.88 18.08 -26.55
C LEU A 213 10.68 18.00 -27.48
N ASP A 214 9.48 18.10 -26.94
CA ASP A 214 8.26 18.14 -27.77
C ASP A 214 8.19 19.37 -28.67
N GLU A 215 8.65 20.53 -28.21
CA GLU A 215 8.70 21.76 -29.01
C GLU A 215 9.74 21.71 -30.12
N ASN A 216 10.97 21.21 -29.83
CA ASN A 216 12.10 21.28 -30.74
C ASN A 216 12.26 20.04 -31.61
N TYR A 217 11.81 18.89 -31.13
CA TYR A 217 11.94 17.59 -31.78
C TYR A 217 10.61 16.82 -31.77
N PRO A 218 9.53 17.38 -32.34
CA PRO A 218 8.25 16.71 -32.38
C PRO A 218 8.38 15.37 -33.11
N ASP A 219 7.75 14.33 -32.58
CA ASP A 219 7.73 12.98 -33.12
C ASP A 219 9.09 12.23 -33.16
N THR A 220 10.13 12.78 -32.52
CA THR A 220 11.43 12.12 -32.42
C THR A 220 11.50 11.21 -31.22
N SER A 221 11.73 9.91 -31.41
CA SER A 221 12.08 8.98 -30.32
C SER A 221 13.56 9.08 -29.97
N GLY A 222 13.90 8.78 -28.73
CA GLY A 222 15.30 8.82 -28.32
C GLY A 222 15.49 8.67 -26.80
N THR A 223 16.75 8.77 -26.41
CA THR A 223 17.19 8.61 -25.03
C THR A 223 17.73 9.93 -24.46
N LEU A 224 17.16 10.34 -23.34
CA LEU A 224 17.62 11.47 -22.54
C LEU A 224 18.55 10.97 -21.44
N HIS A 225 19.75 11.50 -21.39
CA HIS A 225 20.81 11.11 -20.47
C HIS A 225 20.83 12.02 -19.23
N LEU A 226 20.11 11.64 -18.18
CA LEU A 226 20.11 12.33 -16.88
C LEU A 226 21.05 11.68 -15.86
N GLU A 227 21.59 10.50 -16.13
CA GLU A 227 22.44 9.73 -15.22
C GLU A 227 23.72 10.49 -14.79
N ASN A 228 24.17 11.44 -15.59
CA ASN A 228 25.34 12.26 -15.29
C ASN A 228 24.98 13.70 -14.80
N PHE A 229 23.69 13.99 -14.65
CA PHE A 229 23.26 15.31 -14.17
C PHE A 229 23.46 15.43 -12.64
N ASP A 230 24.18 16.47 -12.24
CA ASP A 230 24.57 16.78 -10.85
C ASP A 230 24.04 18.12 -10.35
N GLY A 231 23.05 18.70 -11.04
CA GLY A 231 22.50 20.02 -10.72
C GLY A 231 23.31 21.21 -11.26
N THR A 232 24.52 20.98 -11.76
CA THR A 232 25.42 22.03 -12.27
C THR A 232 25.65 21.97 -13.78
N SER A 233 25.30 20.85 -14.41
CA SER A 233 25.53 20.62 -15.83
C SER A 233 24.61 21.48 -16.69
N GLU A 234 25.20 22.32 -17.57
CA GLU A 234 24.43 23.17 -18.50
C GLU A 234 23.86 22.40 -19.71
N ASN A 235 24.42 21.23 -20.01
CA ASN A 235 24.01 20.41 -21.16
C ASN A 235 23.58 19.01 -20.71
N ILE A 236 22.36 18.64 -21.06
CA ILE A 236 21.82 17.29 -20.90
C ILE A 236 21.71 16.67 -22.28
N PRO A 237 22.43 15.58 -22.57
CA PRO A 237 22.41 14.95 -23.89
C PRO A 237 21.06 14.29 -24.18
N PHE A 238 20.51 14.55 -25.35
CA PHE A 238 19.43 13.78 -25.96
C PHE A 238 19.98 13.10 -27.20
N VAL A 239 19.86 11.78 -27.27
CA VAL A 239 20.31 10.96 -28.40
C VAL A 239 19.08 10.44 -29.13
N PRO A 240 18.74 10.96 -30.31
CA PRO A 240 17.66 10.43 -31.10
C PRO A 240 17.94 9.00 -31.54
N ASP A 241 16.88 8.17 -31.58
CA ASP A 241 16.97 6.85 -32.17
C ASP A 241 17.24 6.98 -33.67
N ASN A 242 18.21 6.22 -34.17
CA ASN A 242 18.45 6.14 -35.62
C ASN A 242 17.26 5.38 -36.23
N ASN A 243 16.34 6.12 -36.84
CA ASN A 243 15.36 5.52 -37.74
C ASN A 243 16.08 5.05 -39.00
N GLU A 244 16.47 3.76 -39.00
CA GLU A 244 16.82 3.06 -40.27
C GLU A 244 15.55 2.65 -41.02
#